data_5f5a08e2107f7ceadafb1f1b470befce
#
_entry.id   5f5a08e2107f7ceadafb1f1b470befce
#
_cell.length_a   1.000
_cell.length_b   1.000
_cell.length_c   1.000
_cell.angle_alpha   90.00
_cell.angle_beta   90.00
_cell.angle_gamma   90.00
#
_symmetry.space_group_name_H-M   'P 1'
#
loop_
_entity.id
_entity.type
_entity.pdbx_description
1 polymer ?
#
loop_
_entity_poly.entity_id
_entity_poly.type
_entity_poly.pdbx_seq_one_letter_code
_entity_poly.pdbx_strand_id
1 'polypeptide(L)'
;MSNLAYEDCGAGDPVVFIAGTGGAGRTWHIHQVPVFLDAGYRCITFDNRGVGATENDDGFATQQMVADTIEIIEKTGGPVRLVAMSMGAYIAQELMLARPDLVKQAVLMGTRGRIDTTRIAFRTADLELDDAGIELPNSYAAKVRVLENFSPKTINSPLIDEWLQMFIAFPVKRTRGWRAQLGVAPHENRLPAYRSIPNEVLVIGFADDVVTPPALGREVAEAMSRGRYVQIANAGHLGFLERHEAVNRAMLDFFAGTLM
;
A
#
# COMPACT_ATOMS: atom_id res chain seq x y z
N MET A 1 22.46 2.14 -9.15
CA MET A 1 21.60 1.12 -8.56
C MET A 1 21.18 1.62 -7.19
N SER A 2 19.89 1.64 -6.92
CA SER A 2 19.38 2.01 -5.60
C SER A 2 19.75 0.89 -4.60
N ASN A 3 20.26 1.26 -3.42
CA ASN A 3 20.57 0.29 -2.37
C ASN A 3 19.29 0.03 -1.54
N LEU A 4 18.28 -0.59 -2.18
CA LEU A 4 17.02 -0.90 -1.50
C LEU A 4 17.20 -2.10 -0.58
N ALA A 5 16.81 -1.94 0.66
CA ALA A 5 16.71 -3.04 1.61
C ALA A 5 15.50 -3.91 1.26
N TYR A 6 15.70 -5.20 1.06
CA TYR A 6 14.63 -6.14 0.74
C TYR A 6 14.88 -7.51 1.41
N GLU A 7 13.80 -8.23 1.62
CA GLU A 7 13.81 -9.62 2.06
C GLU A 7 13.17 -10.48 0.98
N ASP A 8 13.69 -11.70 0.81
CA ASP A 8 13.29 -12.67 -0.20
C ASP A 8 13.14 -14.04 0.48
N CYS A 9 11.91 -14.48 0.62
CA CYS A 9 11.56 -15.65 1.42
C CYS A 9 10.74 -16.66 0.61
N GLY A 10 11.00 -17.96 0.85
CA GLY A 10 10.26 -19.05 0.22
C GLY A 10 10.74 -19.41 -1.18
N ALA A 11 9.92 -20.21 -1.87
CA ALA A 11 10.16 -20.67 -3.23
C ALA A 11 8.82 -20.72 -3.99
N GLY A 12 8.86 -20.73 -5.33
CA GLY A 12 7.68 -20.75 -6.18
C GLY A 12 7.48 -19.43 -6.91
N ASP A 13 6.23 -19.15 -7.30
CA ASP A 13 5.90 -17.94 -8.07
C ASP A 13 6.14 -16.67 -7.22
N PRO A 14 6.88 -15.68 -7.75
CA PRO A 14 7.25 -14.52 -6.97
C PRO A 14 6.09 -13.54 -6.80
N VAL A 15 5.93 -13.04 -5.56
CA VAL A 15 5.01 -11.98 -5.18
C VAL A 15 5.82 -10.84 -4.55
N VAL A 16 5.76 -9.64 -5.14
CA VAL A 16 6.40 -8.44 -4.60
C VAL A 16 5.36 -7.61 -3.86
N PHE A 17 5.68 -7.27 -2.61
CA PHE A 17 4.82 -6.49 -1.72
C PHE A 17 5.30 -5.03 -1.65
N ILE A 18 4.43 -4.08 -1.99
CA ILE A 18 4.75 -2.65 -2.05
C ILE A 18 3.97 -1.92 -0.95
N ALA A 19 4.69 -1.40 0.04
CA ALA A 19 4.09 -0.74 1.19
C ALA A 19 3.58 0.68 0.84
N GLY A 20 2.63 1.17 1.66
CA GLY A 20 2.15 2.55 1.63
C GLY A 20 3.14 3.56 2.21
N THR A 21 2.74 4.83 2.28
CA THR A 21 3.54 5.95 2.81
C THR A 21 4.06 5.63 4.22
N GLY A 22 5.36 5.73 4.42
CA GLY A 22 6.04 5.47 5.69
C GLY A 22 6.02 4.00 6.14
N GLY A 23 5.43 3.10 5.36
CA GLY A 23 5.36 1.67 5.65
C GLY A 23 6.65 0.94 5.30
N ALA A 24 7.17 0.14 6.23
CA ALA A 24 8.29 -0.75 5.99
C ALA A 24 7.84 -2.11 5.46
N GLY A 25 8.68 -2.76 4.66
CA GLY A 25 8.43 -4.09 4.09
C GLY A 25 8.09 -5.14 5.14
N ARG A 26 8.72 -5.06 6.32
CA ARG A 26 8.43 -5.97 7.46
C ARG A 26 6.97 -5.99 7.92
N THR A 27 6.17 -4.96 7.61
CA THR A 27 4.75 -4.92 7.99
C THR A 27 3.97 -6.08 7.37
N TRP A 28 4.35 -6.53 6.19
CA TRP A 28 3.72 -7.65 5.50
C TRP A 28 3.94 -9.00 6.18
N HIS A 29 5.01 -9.12 7.00
CA HIS A 29 5.33 -10.34 7.74
C HIS A 29 4.40 -10.60 8.93
N ILE A 30 3.56 -9.64 9.33
CA ILE A 30 2.60 -9.81 10.43
C ILE A 30 1.51 -10.82 10.03
N HIS A 31 0.94 -10.71 8.81
CA HIS A 31 -0.21 -11.51 8.41
C HIS A 31 -0.14 -12.05 6.96
N GLN A 32 0.47 -11.31 6.01
CA GLN A 32 0.41 -11.67 4.60
C GLN A 32 1.48 -12.69 4.23
N VAL A 33 2.74 -12.39 4.50
CA VAL A 33 3.88 -13.25 4.11
C VAL A 33 3.71 -14.68 4.60
N PRO A 34 3.37 -14.97 5.89
CA PRO A 34 3.20 -16.34 6.35
C PRO A 34 2.17 -17.13 5.53
N VAL A 35 1.01 -16.54 5.26
CA VAL A 35 -0.07 -17.19 4.51
C VAL A 35 0.30 -17.41 3.04
N PHE A 36 1.06 -16.51 2.44
CA PHE A 36 1.54 -16.66 1.07
C PHE A 36 2.63 -17.71 0.95
N LEU A 37 3.54 -17.81 1.94
CA LEU A 37 4.52 -18.89 2.01
C LEU A 37 3.86 -20.27 2.14
N ASP A 38 2.84 -20.37 3.01
CA ASP A 38 2.06 -21.61 3.19
C ASP A 38 1.29 -21.98 1.90
N ALA A 39 0.90 -21.01 1.08
CA ALA A 39 0.29 -21.22 -0.23
C ALA A 39 1.33 -21.51 -1.36
N GLY A 40 2.62 -21.61 -1.02
CA GLY A 40 3.68 -21.97 -1.96
C GLY A 40 4.20 -20.83 -2.83
N TYR A 41 3.99 -19.57 -2.44
CA TYR A 41 4.58 -18.40 -3.11
C TYR A 41 5.97 -18.07 -2.57
N ARG A 42 6.79 -17.44 -3.39
CA ARG A 42 8.02 -16.74 -2.97
C ARG A 42 7.66 -15.27 -2.71
N CYS A 43 7.92 -14.79 -1.51
CA CYS A 43 7.53 -13.45 -1.05
C CYS A 43 8.73 -12.53 -1.02
N ILE A 44 8.62 -11.39 -1.71
CA ILE A 44 9.63 -10.35 -1.74
C ILE A 44 9.03 -9.09 -1.11
N THR A 45 9.59 -8.65 0.00
CA THR A 45 9.23 -7.40 0.68
C THR A 45 10.40 -6.44 0.65
N PHE A 46 10.16 -5.15 0.53
CA PHE A 46 11.23 -4.16 0.52
C PHE A 46 10.81 -2.85 1.20
N ASP A 47 11.79 -2.11 1.66
CA ASP A 47 11.60 -0.78 2.19
C ASP A 47 11.69 0.23 1.03
N ASN A 48 10.61 0.97 0.81
CA ASN A 48 10.63 2.08 -0.14
C ASN A 48 11.70 3.11 0.27
N ARG A 49 12.28 3.83 -0.71
CA ARG A 49 13.25 4.90 -0.42
C ARG A 49 12.78 5.83 0.68
N GLY A 50 13.68 6.19 1.58
CA GLY A 50 13.43 7.07 2.72
C GLY A 50 12.70 6.43 3.90
N VAL A 51 12.52 5.10 3.91
CA VAL A 51 11.87 4.34 4.99
C VAL A 51 12.74 3.16 5.39
N GLY A 52 12.67 2.78 6.66
CA GLY A 52 13.28 1.57 7.19
C GLY A 52 14.79 1.56 7.03
N ALA A 53 15.32 0.53 6.40
CA ALA A 53 16.74 0.36 6.12
C ALA A 53 17.17 0.92 4.74
N THR A 54 16.24 1.46 3.95
CA THR A 54 16.55 2.15 2.69
C THR A 54 16.74 3.64 2.94
N GLU A 55 18.00 4.05 3.11
CA GLU A 55 18.38 5.41 3.53
C GLU A 55 18.38 6.46 2.41
N ASN A 56 17.96 6.11 1.19
CA ASN A 56 17.88 7.07 0.10
C ASN A 56 16.88 8.19 0.43
N ASP A 57 17.35 9.41 0.52
CA ASP A 57 16.57 10.58 0.92
C ASP A 57 16.38 11.62 -0.21
N ASP A 58 16.58 11.22 -1.46
CA ASP A 58 16.36 12.00 -2.68
C ASP A 58 15.56 11.22 -3.74
N GLY A 59 15.12 11.91 -4.80
CA GLY A 59 14.47 11.28 -5.95
C GLY A 59 13.12 10.66 -5.66
N PHE A 60 12.23 11.34 -4.94
CA PHE A 60 10.88 10.84 -4.58
C PHE A 60 9.80 11.07 -5.65
N ALA A 61 10.17 11.37 -6.89
CA ALA A 61 9.19 11.39 -7.97
C ALA A 61 8.57 10.00 -8.17
N THR A 62 7.30 9.95 -8.57
CA THR A 62 6.60 8.68 -8.84
C THR A 62 7.39 7.77 -9.77
N GLN A 63 7.97 8.33 -10.83
CA GLN A 63 8.79 7.60 -11.80
C GLN A 63 10.01 6.93 -11.16
N GLN A 64 10.61 7.58 -10.16
CA GLN A 64 11.75 7.00 -9.45
C GLN A 64 11.32 5.84 -8.55
N MET A 65 10.17 5.97 -7.86
CA MET A 65 9.60 4.88 -7.05
C MET A 65 9.20 3.68 -7.92
N VAL A 66 8.70 3.94 -9.13
CA VAL A 66 8.44 2.90 -10.14
C VAL A 66 9.74 2.22 -10.57
N ALA A 67 10.79 2.99 -10.87
CA ALA A 67 12.11 2.44 -11.25
C ALA A 67 12.71 1.56 -10.16
N ASP A 68 12.59 1.95 -8.90
CA ASP A 68 13.00 1.15 -7.75
C ASP A 68 12.27 -0.20 -7.69
N THR A 69 10.96 -0.16 -7.89
CA THR A 69 10.15 -1.40 -7.90
C THR A 69 10.53 -2.30 -9.08
N ILE A 70 10.81 -1.73 -10.25
CA ILE A 70 11.32 -2.47 -11.42
C ILE A 70 12.66 -3.14 -11.08
N GLU A 71 13.60 -2.42 -10.43
CA GLU A 71 14.88 -2.98 -10.03
C GLU A 71 14.70 -4.19 -9.08
N ILE A 72 13.77 -4.12 -8.13
CA ILE A 72 13.43 -5.26 -7.26
C ILE A 72 12.89 -6.43 -8.09
N ILE A 73 11.96 -6.18 -9.02
CA ILE A 73 11.37 -7.23 -9.86
C ILE A 73 12.45 -7.90 -10.74
N GLU A 74 13.34 -7.13 -11.35
CA GLU A 74 14.41 -7.66 -12.19
C GLU A 74 15.39 -8.53 -11.38
N LYS A 75 15.70 -8.16 -10.13
CA LYS A 75 16.50 -8.98 -9.22
C LYS A 75 15.86 -10.32 -8.88
N THR A 76 14.54 -10.41 -8.91
CA THR A 76 13.80 -11.65 -8.61
C THR A 76 13.68 -12.60 -9.80
N GLY A 77 14.06 -12.12 -11.00
CA GLY A 77 13.97 -12.89 -12.25
C GLY A 77 12.60 -12.80 -12.94
N GLY A 78 11.75 -11.82 -12.56
CA GLY A 78 10.38 -11.50 -13.07
C GLY A 78 9.86 -12.31 -14.23
N PRO A 79 8.61 -12.16 -14.69
CA PRO A 79 7.55 -11.30 -14.18
C PRO A 79 6.94 -11.82 -12.85
N VAL A 80 6.40 -10.93 -12.06
CA VAL A 80 5.90 -11.19 -10.69
C VAL A 80 4.40 -10.95 -10.55
N ARG A 81 3.82 -11.40 -9.44
CA ARG A 81 2.57 -10.85 -8.91
C ARG A 81 2.87 -9.67 -7.99
N LEU A 82 1.97 -8.68 -7.94
CA LEU A 82 2.09 -7.53 -7.05
C LEU A 82 1.00 -7.56 -5.98
N VAL A 83 1.38 -7.24 -4.74
CA VAL A 83 0.46 -6.89 -3.65
C VAL A 83 0.86 -5.50 -3.16
N ALA A 84 -0.03 -4.53 -3.29
CA ALA A 84 0.34 -3.14 -3.07
C ALA A 84 -0.72 -2.38 -2.27
N MET A 85 -0.27 -1.50 -1.36
CA MET A 85 -1.13 -0.74 -0.46
C MET A 85 -0.94 0.76 -0.62
N SER A 86 -2.03 1.54 -0.71
CA SER A 86 -2.04 3.02 -0.65
C SER A 86 -1.08 3.65 -1.68
N MET A 87 -0.03 4.35 -1.25
CA MET A 87 1.04 4.85 -2.13
C MET A 87 1.64 3.72 -2.98
N GLY A 88 1.90 2.55 -2.38
CA GLY A 88 2.42 1.40 -3.12
C GLY A 88 1.47 0.93 -4.23
N ALA A 89 0.16 0.99 -3.99
CA ALA A 89 -0.84 0.66 -5.03
C ALA A 89 -0.81 1.67 -6.19
N TYR A 90 -0.60 2.96 -5.90
CA TYR A 90 -0.39 3.96 -6.95
C TYR A 90 0.91 3.70 -7.74
N ILE A 91 2.00 3.35 -7.06
CA ILE A 91 3.26 2.96 -7.71
C ILE A 91 3.03 1.74 -8.63
N ALA A 92 2.30 0.72 -8.17
CA ALA A 92 1.98 -0.46 -8.96
C ALA A 92 1.14 -0.12 -10.21
N GLN A 93 0.19 0.82 -10.13
CA GLN A 93 -0.58 1.30 -11.27
C GLN A 93 0.32 1.94 -12.33
N GLU A 94 1.22 2.84 -11.93
CA GLU A 94 2.15 3.50 -12.85
C GLU A 94 3.21 2.52 -13.40
N LEU A 95 3.62 1.52 -12.62
CA LEU A 95 4.50 0.45 -13.09
C LEU A 95 3.81 -0.38 -14.19
N MET A 96 2.56 -0.78 -14.00
CA MET A 96 1.81 -1.53 -15.01
C MET A 96 1.57 -0.73 -16.29
N LEU A 97 1.48 0.60 -16.23
CA LEU A 97 1.47 1.47 -17.41
C LEU A 97 2.80 1.47 -18.14
N ALA A 98 3.91 1.53 -17.40
CA ALA A 98 5.25 1.63 -17.97
C ALA A 98 5.80 0.27 -18.45
N ARG A 99 5.58 -0.79 -17.66
CA ARG A 99 6.16 -2.13 -17.87
C ARG A 99 5.15 -3.23 -17.53
N PRO A 100 4.04 -3.32 -18.28
CA PRO A 100 3.03 -4.37 -18.06
C PRO A 100 3.59 -5.80 -18.20
N ASP A 101 4.66 -5.95 -18.95
CA ASP A 101 5.38 -7.22 -19.18
C ASP A 101 6.00 -7.81 -17.90
N LEU A 102 6.29 -6.98 -16.90
CA LEU A 102 6.86 -7.40 -15.62
C LEU A 102 5.82 -7.89 -14.59
N VAL A 103 4.53 -7.77 -14.91
CA VAL A 103 3.46 -8.07 -13.95
C VAL A 103 2.52 -9.14 -14.49
N LYS A 104 2.38 -10.26 -13.78
CA LYS A 104 1.41 -11.31 -14.10
C LYS A 104 -0.01 -10.89 -13.68
N GLN A 105 -0.17 -10.53 -12.43
CA GLN A 105 -1.41 -10.11 -11.78
C GLN A 105 -1.08 -9.11 -10.67
N ALA A 106 -2.01 -8.22 -10.32
CA ALA A 106 -1.81 -7.26 -9.24
C ALA A 106 -3.03 -7.18 -8.31
N VAL A 107 -2.76 -7.05 -7.01
CA VAL A 107 -3.75 -6.66 -5.98
C VAL A 107 -3.40 -5.27 -5.49
N LEU A 108 -4.35 -4.35 -5.59
CA LEU A 108 -4.23 -2.95 -5.21
C LEU A 108 -5.21 -2.66 -4.07
N MET A 109 -4.71 -2.24 -2.91
CA MET A 109 -5.53 -1.97 -1.73
C MET A 109 -5.51 -0.49 -1.37
N GLY A 110 -6.66 0.08 -0.99
CA GLY A 110 -6.77 1.47 -0.54
C GLY A 110 -6.17 2.45 -1.55
N THR A 111 -6.59 2.40 -2.81
CA THR A 111 -6.00 3.15 -3.92
C THR A 111 -6.96 4.15 -4.57
N ARG A 112 -6.42 4.99 -5.45
CA ARG A 112 -7.14 5.98 -6.26
C ARG A 112 -6.39 6.24 -7.57
N GLY A 113 -7.11 6.75 -8.57
CA GLY A 113 -6.54 7.14 -9.88
C GLY A 113 -6.67 8.62 -10.20
N ARG A 114 -7.14 9.45 -9.28
CA ARG A 114 -7.34 10.89 -9.47
C ARG A 114 -7.10 11.69 -8.20
N ILE A 115 -6.99 13.00 -8.35
CA ILE A 115 -6.92 13.94 -7.24
C ILE A 115 -8.20 13.84 -6.40
N ASP A 116 -8.00 13.85 -5.08
CA ASP A 116 -9.04 13.86 -4.07
C ASP A 116 -8.83 15.05 -3.13
N THR A 117 -9.82 15.93 -3.04
CA THR A 117 -9.76 17.17 -2.26
C THR A 117 -9.52 16.88 -0.77
N THR A 118 -10.18 15.86 -0.23
CA THR A 118 -10.01 15.47 1.18
C THR A 118 -8.57 15.06 1.45
N ARG A 119 -7.97 14.26 0.56
CA ARG A 119 -6.57 13.82 0.70
C ARG A 119 -5.59 14.98 0.56
N ILE A 120 -5.88 15.95 -0.31
CA ILE A 120 -5.07 17.17 -0.40
C ILE A 120 -5.08 17.90 0.94
N ALA A 121 -6.27 18.10 1.54
CA ALA A 121 -6.41 18.78 2.82
C ALA A 121 -5.66 18.06 3.95
N PHE A 122 -5.78 16.73 4.05
CA PHE A 122 -5.06 15.92 5.05
C PHE A 122 -3.55 16.03 4.89
N ARG A 123 -3.07 15.86 3.66
CA ARG A 123 -1.64 16.04 3.36
C ARG A 123 -1.15 17.44 3.71
N THR A 124 -1.92 18.46 3.40
CA THR A 124 -1.56 19.85 3.72
C THR A 124 -1.44 20.02 5.22
N ALA A 125 -2.39 19.51 6.01
CA ALA A 125 -2.33 19.57 7.45
C ALA A 125 -1.12 18.84 8.04
N ASP A 126 -0.78 17.66 7.50
CA ASP A 126 0.42 16.91 7.91
C ASP A 126 1.71 17.71 7.63
N LEU A 127 1.79 18.38 6.47
CA LEU A 127 2.94 19.19 6.08
C LEU A 127 3.04 20.47 6.92
N GLU A 128 1.92 21.15 7.21
CA GLU A 128 1.88 22.33 8.08
C GLU A 128 2.31 22.00 9.50
N LEU A 129 1.87 20.85 10.03
CA LEU A 129 2.28 20.37 11.34
C LEU A 129 3.79 20.10 11.41
N ASP A 130 4.36 19.50 10.34
CA ASP A 130 5.78 19.23 10.21
C ASP A 130 6.59 20.55 10.07
N ASP A 131 6.15 21.45 9.19
CA ASP A 131 6.78 22.76 8.96
C ASP A 131 6.78 23.65 10.24
N ALA A 132 5.75 23.52 11.06
CA ALA A 132 5.68 24.21 12.35
C ALA A 132 6.62 23.61 13.42
N GLY A 133 7.27 22.48 13.15
CA GLY A 133 8.13 21.77 14.10
C GLY A 133 7.38 21.28 15.35
N ILE A 134 6.06 21.07 15.23
CA ILE A 134 5.24 20.64 16.36
C ILE A 134 5.33 19.12 16.51
N GLU A 135 5.88 18.68 17.63
CA GLU A 135 5.86 17.28 18.04
C GLU A 135 4.62 16.99 18.88
N LEU A 136 3.79 16.08 18.39
CA LEU A 136 2.62 15.61 19.15
C LEU A 136 3.06 14.60 20.20
N PRO A 137 2.46 14.61 21.41
CA PRO A 137 2.63 13.49 22.35
C PRO A 137 2.29 12.17 21.68
N ASN A 138 3.09 11.12 21.92
CA ASN A 138 2.92 9.81 21.26
C ASN A 138 1.49 9.26 21.41
N SER A 139 0.87 9.45 22.58
CA SER A 139 -0.52 9.03 22.81
C SER A 139 -1.53 9.79 21.94
N TYR A 140 -1.30 11.08 21.69
CA TYR A 140 -2.15 11.87 20.82
C TYR A 140 -1.96 11.46 19.35
N ALA A 141 -0.72 11.30 18.91
CA ALA A 141 -0.41 10.81 17.56
C ALA A 141 -0.99 9.42 17.32
N ALA A 142 -0.89 8.51 18.28
CA ALA A 142 -1.50 7.17 18.22
C ALA A 142 -3.02 7.25 18.10
N LYS A 143 -3.68 8.13 18.89
CA LYS A 143 -5.13 8.37 18.78
C LYS A 143 -5.54 8.81 17.38
N VAL A 144 -4.85 9.81 16.81
CA VAL A 144 -5.14 10.28 15.44
C VAL A 144 -4.98 9.15 14.43
N ARG A 145 -3.87 8.42 14.51
CA ARG A 145 -3.57 7.31 13.62
C ARG A 145 -4.63 6.20 13.68
N VAL A 146 -5.14 5.90 14.87
CA VAL A 146 -6.24 4.93 15.05
C VAL A 146 -7.50 5.42 14.37
N LEU A 147 -7.91 6.67 14.61
CA LEU A 147 -9.14 7.24 14.04
C LEU A 147 -9.11 7.32 12.51
N GLU A 148 -7.94 7.55 11.92
CA GLU A 148 -7.78 7.63 10.47
C GLU A 148 -7.69 6.27 9.78
N ASN A 149 -7.22 5.24 10.49
CA ASN A 149 -6.82 4.00 9.83
C ASN A 149 -7.66 2.77 10.18
N PHE A 150 -8.46 2.81 11.26
CA PHE A 150 -9.28 1.67 11.67
C PHE A 150 -10.78 1.94 11.56
N SER A 151 -11.54 0.86 11.35
CA SER A 151 -13.00 0.92 11.34
C SER A 151 -13.58 1.22 12.71
N PRO A 152 -14.79 1.82 12.79
CA PRO A 152 -15.51 1.98 14.05
C PRO A 152 -15.68 0.67 14.81
N LYS A 153 -15.81 -0.46 14.12
CA LYS A 153 -15.92 -1.79 14.75
C LYS A 153 -14.66 -2.17 15.52
N THR A 154 -13.46 -1.91 14.98
CA THR A 154 -12.20 -2.19 15.67
C THR A 154 -11.95 -1.18 16.79
N ILE A 155 -12.26 0.10 16.55
CA ILE A 155 -12.13 1.16 17.57
C ILE A 155 -12.99 0.84 18.81
N ASN A 156 -14.16 0.22 18.64
CA ASN A 156 -15.05 -0.18 19.73
C ASN A 156 -14.83 -1.64 20.21
N SER A 157 -13.69 -2.25 19.89
CA SER A 157 -13.36 -3.61 20.32
C SER A 157 -12.18 -3.62 21.31
N PRO A 158 -11.98 -4.70 22.08
CA PRO A 158 -10.80 -4.83 22.97
C PRO A 158 -9.45 -4.77 22.23
N LEU A 159 -9.42 -5.09 20.95
CA LEU A 159 -8.19 -5.02 20.13
C LEU A 159 -7.60 -3.61 20.02
N ILE A 160 -8.39 -2.57 20.30
CA ILE A 160 -7.93 -1.20 20.18
C ILE A 160 -6.78 -0.87 21.13
N ASP A 161 -6.76 -1.47 22.31
CA ASP A 161 -5.72 -1.23 23.31
C ASP A 161 -4.36 -1.73 22.80
N GLU A 162 -4.31 -2.87 22.11
CA GLU A 162 -3.09 -3.41 21.52
C GLU A 162 -2.56 -2.49 20.41
N TRP A 163 -3.45 -2.00 19.54
CA TRP A 163 -3.08 -1.07 18.48
C TRP A 163 -2.59 0.27 19.01
N LEU A 164 -3.27 0.82 20.03
CA LEU A 164 -2.83 2.07 20.68
C LEU A 164 -1.45 1.90 21.31
N GLN A 165 -1.22 0.82 22.08
CA GLN A 165 0.09 0.55 22.68
C GLN A 165 1.18 0.40 21.63
N MET A 166 0.89 -0.32 20.53
CA MET A 166 1.84 -0.49 19.43
C MET A 166 2.17 0.87 18.77
N PHE A 167 1.18 1.72 18.50
CA PHE A 167 1.41 3.03 17.88
C PHE A 167 2.11 4.03 18.81
N ILE A 168 1.90 3.92 20.12
CA ILE A 168 2.64 4.70 21.14
C ILE A 168 4.11 4.26 21.19
N ALA A 169 4.36 2.94 21.16
CA ALA A 169 5.70 2.38 21.21
C ALA A 169 6.49 2.61 19.90
N PHE A 170 5.80 2.61 18.76
CA PHE A 170 6.38 2.77 17.43
C PHE A 170 5.73 3.95 16.67
N PRO A 171 5.99 5.19 17.12
CA PRO A 171 5.44 6.37 16.46
C PRO A 171 5.98 6.52 15.04
N VAL A 172 5.18 7.13 14.16
CA VAL A 172 5.64 7.49 12.82
C VAL A 172 6.76 8.51 12.94
N LYS A 173 7.93 8.15 12.43
CA LYS A 173 9.04 9.09 12.32
C LYS A 173 8.80 10.00 11.12
N ARG A 174 8.65 11.30 11.36
CA ARG A 174 8.52 12.33 10.32
C ARG A 174 9.88 12.64 9.70
N THR A 175 10.46 11.64 9.04
CA THR A 175 11.72 11.78 8.34
C THR A 175 11.55 12.59 7.06
N ARG A 176 12.64 13.08 6.48
CA ARG A 176 12.65 13.69 5.15
C ARG A 176 12.03 12.76 4.10
N GLY A 177 12.31 11.44 4.21
CA GLY A 177 11.73 10.43 3.34
C GLY A 177 10.22 10.29 3.50
N TRP A 178 9.70 10.22 4.73
CA TRP A 178 8.27 10.22 4.98
C TRP A 178 7.57 11.45 4.37
N ARG A 179 8.12 12.64 4.62
CA ARG A 179 7.61 13.89 4.08
C ARG A 179 7.56 13.88 2.55
N ALA A 180 8.62 13.41 1.92
CA ALA A 180 8.70 13.34 0.46
C ALA A 180 7.71 12.33 -0.13
N GLN A 181 7.50 11.18 0.53
CA GLN A 181 6.52 10.18 0.12
C GLN A 181 5.08 10.70 0.16
N LEU A 182 4.74 11.69 0.99
CA LEU A 182 3.44 12.35 0.95
C LEU A 182 3.14 13.00 -0.42
N GLY A 183 4.18 13.33 -1.19
CA GLY A 183 4.08 13.86 -2.56
C GLY A 183 3.81 12.80 -3.63
N VAL A 184 3.98 11.52 -3.32
CA VAL A 184 3.79 10.41 -4.28
C VAL A 184 2.30 10.08 -4.39
N ALA A 185 1.62 10.76 -5.30
CA ALA A 185 0.18 10.64 -5.51
C ALA A 185 -0.19 11.10 -6.93
N PRO A 186 -1.37 10.75 -7.45
CA PRO A 186 -1.84 11.31 -8.71
C PRO A 186 -1.94 12.85 -8.61
N HIS A 187 -1.31 13.55 -9.52
CA HIS A 187 -1.43 15.01 -9.67
C HIS A 187 -2.49 15.40 -10.70
N GLU A 188 -2.97 14.44 -11.47
CA GLU A 188 -3.99 14.56 -12.50
C GLU A 188 -4.92 13.35 -12.49
N ASN A 189 -5.96 13.36 -13.29
CA ASN A 189 -6.82 12.19 -13.48
C ASN A 189 -6.13 11.15 -14.37
N ARG A 190 -5.68 10.06 -13.75
CA ARG A 190 -4.98 8.94 -14.39
C ARG A 190 -5.93 7.86 -14.92
N LEU A 191 -7.20 7.85 -14.53
CA LEU A 191 -8.18 6.83 -14.92
C LEU A 191 -8.25 6.59 -16.44
N PRO A 192 -8.19 7.61 -17.31
CA PRO A 192 -8.16 7.37 -18.76
C PRO A 192 -6.94 6.56 -19.22
N ALA A 193 -5.77 6.77 -18.61
CA ALA A 193 -4.56 6.04 -18.94
C ALA A 193 -4.63 4.57 -18.49
N TYR A 194 -5.27 4.29 -17.35
CA TYR A 194 -5.40 2.92 -16.82
C TYR A 194 -6.20 1.98 -17.71
N ARG A 195 -6.97 2.48 -18.68
CA ARG A 195 -7.65 1.67 -19.70
C ARG A 195 -6.68 0.86 -20.56
N SER A 196 -5.44 1.30 -20.69
CA SER A 196 -4.41 0.61 -21.47
C SER A 196 -3.66 -0.48 -20.70
N ILE A 197 -3.91 -0.64 -19.39
CA ILE A 197 -3.29 -1.70 -18.58
C ILE A 197 -3.91 -3.05 -18.97
N PRO A 198 -3.11 -3.99 -19.52
CA PRO A 198 -3.62 -5.27 -19.98
C PRO A 198 -3.68 -6.34 -18.88
N ASN A 199 -3.07 -6.06 -17.73
CA ASN A 199 -2.92 -7.01 -16.64
C ASN A 199 -4.25 -7.28 -15.92
N GLU A 200 -4.39 -8.46 -15.34
CA GLU A 200 -5.48 -8.75 -14.42
C GLU A 200 -5.21 -8.05 -13.07
N VAL A 201 -6.19 -7.30 -12.62
CA VAL A 201 -6.07 -6.49 -11.39
C VAL A 201 -7.27 -6.73 -10.47
N LEU A 202 -6.99 -7.04 -9.21
CA LEU A 202 -7.96 -6.96 -8.13
C LEU A 202 -7.76 -5.67 -7.35
N VAL A 203 -8.78 -4.85 -7.24
CA VAL A 203 -8.79 -3.71 -6.33
C VAL A 203 -9.61 -4.07 -5.10
N ILE A 204 -9.00 -3.94 -3.92
CA ILE A 204 -9.67 -4.13 -2.63
C ILE A 204 -9.90 -2.75 -2.01
N GLY A 205 -11.18 -2.39 -1.84
CA GLY A 205 -11.60 -1.23 -1.08
C GLY A 205 -11.97 -1.64 0.35
N PHE A 206 -11.75 -0.74 1.30
CA PHE A 206 -12.14 -0.94 2.69
C PHE A 206 -13.35 -0.05 3.00
N ALA A 207 -14.42 -0.61 3.55
CA ALA A 207 -15.71 0.06 3.65
C ALA A 207 -15.69 1.34 4.49
N ASP A 208 -14.83 1.38 5.51
CA ASP A 208 -14.70 2.50 6.46
C ASP A 208 -13.41 3.30 6.26
N ASP A 209 -12.77 3.18 5.08
CA ASP A 209 -11.54 3.91 4.75
C ASP A 209 -11.83 5.40 4.49
N VAL A 210 -11.39 6.25 5.41
CA VAL A 210 -11.50 7.71 5.31
C VAL A 210 -10.29 8.34 4.62
N VAL A 211 -9.15 7.62 4.53
CA VAL A 211 -7.91 8.09 3.89
C VAL A 211 -8.02 7.94 2.36
N THR A 212 -8.53 6.78 1.93
CA THR A 212 -8.77 6.49 0.52
C THR A 212 -10.15 5.84 0.38
N PRO A 213 -11.22 6.66 0.34
CA PRO A 213 -12.59 6.16 0.29
C PRO A 213 -12.80 5.07 -0.78
N PRO A 214 -13.54 4.00 -0.48
CA PRO A 214 -13.66 2.82 -1.34
C PRO A 214 -14.19 3.12 -2.74
N ALA A 215 -14.94 4.20 -2.92
CA ALA A 215 -15.41 4.66 -4.22
C ALA A 215 -14.23 4.98 -5.18
N LEU A 216 -13.12 5.54 -4.67
CA LEU A 216 -11.96 5.87 -5.50
C LEU A 216 -11.24 4.61 -6.00
N GLY A 217 -11.17 3.57 -5.19
CA GLY A 217 -10.65 2.27 -5.61
C GLY A 217 -11.56 1.59 -6.65
N ARG A 218 -12.88 1.71 -6.49
CA ARG A 218 -13.85 1.21 -7.47
C ARG A 218 -13.67 1.88 -8.83
N GLU A 219 -13.48 3.20 -8.88
CA GLU A 219 -13.18 3.94 -10.11
C GLU A 219 -11.92 3.39 -10.82
N VAL A 220 -10.89 3.00 -10.06
CA VAL A 220 -9.66 2.40 -10.62
C VAL A 220 -9.96 1.03 -11.23
N ALA A 221 -10.70 0.16 -10.54
CA ALA A 221 -11.07 -1.14 -11.07
C ALA A 221 -11.92 -1.02 -12.35
N GLU A 222 -12.89 -0.13 -12.36
CA GLU A 222 -13.77 0.12 -13.52
C GLU A 222 -13.04 0.75 -14.71
N ALA A 223 -11.94 1.48 -14.46
CA ALA A 223 -11.12 2.04 -15.55
C ALA A 223 -10.26 0.99 -16.24
N MET A 224 -9.87 -0.07 -15.55
CA MET A 224 -9.00 -1.12 -16.08
C MET A 224 -9.80 -2.18 -16.86
N SER A 225 -9.31 -2.58 -18.04
CA SER A 225 -10.02 -3.55 -18.92
C SER A 225 -10.23 -4.92 -18.26
N ARG A 226 -9.36 -5.33 -17.35
CA ARG A 226 -9.40 -6.59 -16.58
C ARG A 226 -9.42 -6.34 -15.07
N GLY A 227 -10.01 -5.22 -14.66
CA GLY A 227 -10.15 -4.84 -13.26
C GLY A 227 -11.33 -5.54 -12.59
N ARG A 228 -11.11 -6.06 -11.40
CA ARG A 228 -12.14 -6.58 -10.49
C ARG A 228 -12.13 -5.78 -9.20
N TYR A 229 -13.27 -5.66 -8.54
CA TYR A 229 -13.40 -4.93 -7.28
C TYR A 229 -14.03 -5.79 -6.19
N VAL A 230 -13.39 -5.79 -5.03
CA VAL A 230 -13.95 -6.39 -3.80
C VAL A 230 -13.93 -5.35 -2.68
N GLN A 231 -14.97 -5.28 -1.88
CA GLN A 231 -15.03 -4.40 -0.72
C GLN A 231 -15.05 -5.22 0.56
N ILE A 232 -14.11 -4.94 1.46
CA ILE A 232 -14.03 -5.57 2.78
C ILE A 232 -14.80 -4.71 3.78
N ALA A 233 -15.82 -5.30 4.39
CA ALA A 233 -16.65 -4.62 5.39
C ALA A 233 -15.92 -4.48 6.74
N ASN A 234 -16.30 -3.45 7.51
CA ASN A 234 -15.75 -3.17 8.84
C ASN A 234 -14.21 -3.04 8.83
N ALA A 235 -13.66 -2.42 7.82
CA ALA A 235 -12.23 -2.21 7.61
C ALA A 235 -11.96 -0.74 7.27
N GLY A 236 -11.02 -0.13 7.99
CA GLY A 236 -10.45 1.18 7.69
C GLY A 236 -9.26 1.08 6.73
N HIS A 237 -8.46 2.14 6.62
CA HIS A 237 -7.33 2.20 5.68
C HIS A 237 -6.30 1.08 5.87
N LEU A 238 -6.03 0.67 7.12
CA LEU A 238 -5.18 -0.49 7.41
C LEU A 238 -5.96 -1.82 7.43
N GLY A 239 -6.96 -1.95 6.58
CA GLY A 239 -7.82 -3.12 6.49
C GLY A 239 -7.07 -4.44 6.27
N PHE A 240 -5.90 -4.40 5.63
CA PHE A 240 -5.04 -5.58 5.44
C PHE A 240 -4.41 -6.11 6.75
N LEU A 241 -4.36 -5.28 7.80
CA LEU A 241 -4.00 -5.67 9.15
C LEU A 241 -5.26 -6.00 9.98
N GLU A 242 -6.30 -5.17 9.84
CA GLU A 242 -7.52 -5.19 10.63
C GLU A 242 -8.44 -6.37 10.29
N ARG A 243 -8.50 -6.77 9.03
CA ARG A 243 -9.32 -7.86 8.47
C ARG A 243 -8.46 -8.79 7.62
N HIS A 244 -7.28 -9.10 8.12
CA HIS A 244 -6.26 -9.83 7.38
C HIS A 244 -6.75 -11.16 6.80
N GLU A 245 -7.60 -11.92 7.49
CA GLU A 245 -8.12 -13.20 6.99
C GLU A 245 -8.96 -13.02 5.72
N ALA A 246 -9.87 -12.03 5.72
CA ALA A 246 -10.72 -11.76 4.55
C ALA A 246 -9.90 -11.22 3.38
N VAL A 247 -8.92 -10.35 3.67
CA VAL A 247 -8.01 -9.78 2.67
C VAL A 247 -7.12 -10.86 2.08
N ASN A 248 -6.48 -11.69 2.91
CA ASN A 248 -5.60 -12.78 2.45
C ASN A 248 -6.37 -13.77 1.57
N ARG A 249 -7.59 -14.14 1.98
CA ARG A 249 -8.45 -15.01 1.18
C ARG A 249 -8.75 -14.41 -0.19
N ALA A 250 -9.19 -13.15 -0.25
CA ALA A 250 -9.50 -12.49 -1.51
C ALA A 250 -8.28 -12.41 -2.45
N MET A 251 -7.08 -12.15 -1.90
CA MET A 251 -5.83 -12.12 -2.67
C MET A 251 -5.47 -13.50 -3.22
N LEU A 252 -5.50 -14.54 -2.38
CA LEU A 252 -5.17 -15.90 -2.80
C LEU A 252 -6.17 -16.46 -3.80
N ASP A 253 -7.48 -16.25 -3.58
CA ASP A 253 -8.53 -16.68 -4.51
C ASP A 253 -8.37 -15.99 -5.88
N PHE A 254 -8.00 -14.71 -5.89
CA PHE A 254 -7.72 -13.99 -7.12
C PHE A 254 -6.51 -14.56 -7.85
N PHE A 255 -5.38 -14.81 -7.16
CA PHE A 255 -4.17 -15.35 -7.78
C PHE A 255 -4.35 -16.80 -8.25
N ALA A 256 -5.22 -17.57 -7.60
CA ALA A 256 -5.59 -18.92 -8.03
C ALA A 256 -6.64 -18.95 -9.17
N GLY A 257 -7.24 -17.79 -9.53
CA GLY A 257 -8.31 -17.70 -10.51
C GLY A 257 -9.66 -18.21 -10.02
N THR A 258 -9.85 -18.36 -8.72
CA THR A 258 -11.08 -18.87 -8.07
C THR A 258 -11.96 -17.78 -7.46
N LEU A 259 -11.53 -16.53 -7.51
CA LEU A 259 -12.33 -15.39 -7.04
C LEU A 259 -13.58 -15.25 -7.92
N MET A 260 -14.75 -15.51 -7.33
CA MET A 260 -16.08 -15.37 -7.97
C MET A 260 -16.58 -13.92 -7.92
#